data_cc93979ec03c8ca863ead56b96920d0a
#
_entry.id   cc93979ec03c8ca863ead56b96920d0a
#
_cell.length_a   1.000
_cell.length_b   1.000
_cell.length_c   1.000
_cell.angle_alpha   90.00
_cell.angle_beta   90.00
_cell.angle_gamma   90.00
#
_symmetry.space_group_name_H-M   'P 1'
#
loop_
_entity.id
_entity.type
_entity.pdbx_description
1 polymer ?
#
loop_
_entity_poly.entity_id
_entity_poly.type
_entity_poly.pdbx_seq_one_letter_code
_entity_poly.pdbx_strand_id
1 'polypeptide(L)'
;MYTCAVRPEIAALSAYVPGMSIAEIQEKYGLSKVVKMASNENPLGVSPLVREALGLHAGTAFRYPQGGNPRLVAALARTHGVSPDQVVVGNGSDEIIDMLIRMLLVPGKHSVVCFEPCFSIYPIQAQVCGVEVRRHPLNADFSFDLDALFALVDDDTRLVFVTTPDNPSG
;
A
#
# COMPACT_ATOMS: atom_id res chain seq x y z
N MET A 1 -28.31 10.96 14.34
CA MET A 1 -26.92 10.55 14.57
C MET A 1 -26.86 9.02 14.42
N TYR A 2 -26.29 8.51 13.29
CA TYR A 2 -26.25 7.06 13.00
C TYR A 2 -25.00 6.44 13.63
N THR A 3 -25.01 6.24 14.96
CA THR A 3 -23.83 5.78 15.71
C THR A 3 -23.75 4.26 15.90
N CYS A 4 -24.69 3.47 15.37
CA CYS A 4 -24.79 2.06 15.75
C CYS A 4 -24.38 1.01 14.71
N ALA A 5 -23.82 1.43 13.56
CA ALA A 5 -23.52 0.50 12.46
C ALA A 5 -22.00 0.28 12.22
N VAL A 6 -21.13 1.00 12.90
CA VAL A 6 -19.68 0.91 12.70
C VAL A 6 -19.07 0.02 13.77
N ARG A 7 -18.24 -0.95 13.36
CA ARG A 7 -17.51 -1.82 14.29
C ARG A 7 -16.58 -0.96 15.18
N PRO A 8 -16.43 -1.30 16.49
CA PRO A 8 -15.64 -0.52 17.44
C PRO A 8 -14.18 -0.28 16.99
N GLU A 9 -13.55 -1.29 16.42
CA GLU A 9 -12.18 -1.22 15.91
C GLU A 9 -12.06 -0.24 14.73
N ILE A 10 -13.10 -0.10 13.92
CA ILE A 10 -13.15 0.90 12.83
C ILE A 10 -13.40 2.31 13.38
N ALA A 11 -14.27 2.42 14.38
CA ALA A 11 -14.56 3.70 15.02
C ALA A 11 -13.34 4.29 15.76
N ALA A 12 -12.42 3.44 16.19
CA ALA A 12 -11.17 3.82 16.85
C ALA A 12 -10.03 4.16 15.87
N LEU A 13 -10.19 3.89 14.56
CA LEU A 13 -9.16 4.17 13.57
C LEU A 13 -9.00 5.68 13.32
N SER A 14 -7.75 6.11 13.27
CA SER A 14 -7.41 7.39 12.64
C SER A 14 -7.44 7.23 11.13
N ALA A 15 -8.21 8.08 10.46
CA ALA A 15 -8.26 8.07 9.00
C ALA A 15 -6.87 8.34 8.41
N TYR A 16 -6.53 7.64 7.33
CA TYR A 16 -5.34 7.98 6.55
C TYR A 16 -5.45 9.42 6.05
N VAL A 17 -4.43 10.23 6.31
CA VAL A 17 -4.36 11.61 5.83
C VAL A 17 -3.42 11.64 4.63
N PRO A 18 -3.95 11.75 3.40
CA PRO A 18 -3.10 11.88 2.22
C PRO A 18 -2.33 13.20 2.24
N GLY A 19 -1.17 13.23 1.59
CA GLY A 19 -0.45 14.47 1.37
C GLY A 19 -1.28 15.47 0.55
N MET A 20 -1.18 16.76 0.87
CA MET A 20 -1.90 17.82 0.14
C MET A 20 -1.48 17.84 -1.33
N SER A 21 -2.44 18.15 -2.21
CA SER A 21 -2.16 18.35 -3.64
C SER A 21 -1.42 19.68 -3.88
N ILE A 22 -0.77 19.81 -5.04
CA ILE A 22 -0.13 21.06 -5.45
C ILE A 22 -1.14 22.21 -5.46
N ALA A 23 -2.35 21.98 -5.98
CA ALA A 23 -3.40 22.98 -6.06
C ALA A 23 -3.85 23.47 -4.68
N GLU A 24 -4.07 22.55 -3.72
CA GLU A 24 -4.44 22.92 -2.35
C GLU A 24 -3.34 23.75 -1.66
N ILE A 25 -2.06 23.43 -1.86
CA ILE A 25 -0.94 24.19 -1.31
C ILE A 25 -0.86 25.57 -1.96
N GLN A 26 -1.02 25.66 -3.29
CA GLN A 26 -1.04 26.94 -4.01
C GLN A 26 -2.15 27.85 -3.51
N GLU A 27 -3.36 27.33 -3.38
CA GLU A 27 -4.51 28.08 -2.90
C GLU A 27 -4.31 28.52 -1.44
N LYS A 28 -3.92 27.59 -0.57
CA LYS A 28 -3.77 27.84 0.89
C LYS A 28 -2.70 28.89 1.21
N TYR A 29 -1.61 28.92 0.46
CA TYR A 29 -0.45 29.78 0.76
C TYR A 29 -0.23 30.87 -0.29
N GLY A 30 -1.08 31.02 -1.30
CA GLY A 30 -0.97 32.03 -2.35
C GLY A 30 0.29 31.88 -3.22
N LEU A 31 0.75 30.65 -3.44
CA LEU A 31 2.01 30.37 -4.15
C LEU A 31 1.77 30.18 -5.65
N SER A 32 2.58 30.83 -6.49
CA SER A 32 2.57 30.64 -7.95
C SER A 32 3.26 29.34 -8.38
N LYS A 33 4.19 28.82 -7.57
CA LYS A 33 4.98 27.63 -7.88
C LYS A 33 5.16 26.76 -6.63
N VAL A 34 4.90 25.47 -6.76
CA VAL A 34 5.10 24.44 -5.73
C VAL A 34 5.85 23.27 -6.34
N VAL A 35 6.87 22.77 -5.65
CA VAL A 35 7.57 21.54 -5.98
C VAL A 35 7.11 20.47 -4.97
N LYS A 36 6.38 19.48 -5.46
CA LYS A 36 5.93 18.36 -4.63
C LYS A 36 7.03 17.31 -4.55
N MET A 37 7.53 17.08 -3.34
CA MET A 37 8.54 16.06 -3.04
C MET A 37 7.97 14.94 -2.15
N ALA A 38 6.64 14.89 -2.02
CA ALA A 38 5.91 13.89 -1.24
C ALA A 38 5.18 12.91 -2.15
N SER A 39 4.66 11.82 -1.54
CA SER A 39 3.84 10.77 -2.18
C SER A 39 4.59 9.87 -3.18
N ASN A 40 5.92 9.92 -3.23
CA ASN A 40 6.76 9.06 -4.09
C ASN A 40 6.34 9.06 -5.58
N GLU A 41 5.82 10.20 -6.05
CA GLU A 41 5.42 10.38 -7.45
C GLU A 41 6.66 10.55 -8.35
N ASN A 42 6.57 10.04 -9.58
CA ASN A 42 7.65 10.22 -10.55
C ASN A 42 7.67 11.67 -11.09
N PRO A 43 8.66 12.50 -10.75
CA PRO A 43 8.73 13.90 -11.20
C PRO A 43 8.98 14.06 -12.71
N LEU A 44 9.45 13.00 -13.38
CA LEU A 44 9.64 12.98 -14.83
C LEU A 44 8.32 12.81 -15.60
N GLY A 45 7.23 12.51 -14.89
CA GLY A 45 5.90 12.32 -15.46
C GLY A 45 5.71 10.93 -16.08
N VAL A 46 4.79 10.85 -17.03
CA VAL A 46 4.40 9.59 -17.67
C VAL A 46 5.21 9.33 -18.94
N SER A 47 5.55 8.06 -19.20
CA SER A 47 6.21 7.66 -20.45
C SER A 47 5.42 8.13 -21.69
N PRO A 48 6.10 8.63 -22.75
CA PRO A 48 5.44 8.97 -24.01
C PRO A 48 4.60 7.85 -24.59
N LEU A 49 5.10 6.60 -24.54
CA LEU A 49 4.37 5.40 -25.01
C LEU A 49 3.10 5.14 -24.21
N VAL A 50 3.11 5.37 -22.90
CA VAL A 50 1.91 5.24 -22.06
C VAL A 50 0.90 6.31 -22.42
N ARG A 51 1.32 7.55 -22.67
CA ARG A 51 0.43 8.63 -23.11
C ARG A 51 -0.24 8.30 -24.44
N GLU A 52 0.51 7.79 -25.40
CA GLU A 52 -0.01 7.33 -26.69
C GLU A 52 -1.02 6.20 -26.52
N ALA A 53 -0.67 5.16 -25.75
CA ALA A 53 -1.55 4.03 -25.47
C ALA A 53 -2.88 4.46 -24.81
N LEU A 54 -2.84 5.38 -23.85
CA LEU A 54 -4.04 5.93 -23.22
C LEU A 54 -4.93 6.64 -24.24
N GLY A 55 -4.34 7.43 -25.14
CA GLY A 55 -5.08 8.10 -26.22
C GLY A 55 -5.74 7.10 -27.17
N LEU A 56 -5.01 6.09 -27.62
CA LEU A 56 -5.51 5.06 -28.53
C LEU A 56 -6.66 4.23 -27.92
N HIS A 57 -6.61 3.97 -26.61
CA HIS A 57 -7.57 3.09 -25.94
C HIS A 57 -8.66 3.83 -25.18
N ALA A 58 -8.65 5.16 -25.13
CA ALA A 58 -9.65 5.96 -24.41
C ALA A 58 -11.09 5.62 -24.81
N GLY A 59 -11.34 5.38 -26.10
CA GLY A 59 -12.65 4.98 -26.61
C GLY A 59 -13.18 3.63 -26.15
N THR A 60 -12.36 2.80 -25.49
CA THR A 60 -12.74 1.49 -24.95
C THR A 60 -12.87 1.48 -23.43
N ALA A 61 -12.61 2.60 -22.77
CA ALA A 61 -12.58 2.71 -21.30
C ALA A 61 -13.94 2.40 -20.62
N PHE A 62 -15.03 2.39 -21.38
CA PHE A 62 -16.35 1.99 -20.89
C PHE A 62 -16.52 0.48 -20.71
N ARG A 63 -15.56 -0.32 -21.15
CA ARG A 63 -15.60 -1.79 -21.05
C ARG A 63 -14.88 -2.27 -19.81
N TYR A 64 -15.38 -3.34 -19.21
CA TYR A 64 -14.64 -4.04 -18.16
C TYR A 64 -13.31 -4.57 -18.70
N PRO A 65 -12.24 -4.51 -17.91
CA PRO A 65 -10.99 -5.18 -18.25
C PRO A 65 -11.20 -6.71 -18.26
N GLN A 66 -10.35 -7.41 -18.98
CA GLN A 66 -10.33 -8.87 -18.93
C GLN A 66 -9.93 -9.33 -17.53
N GLY A 67 -10.73 -10.19 -16.89
CA GLY A 67 -10.45 -10.74 -15.56
C GLY A 67 -9.06 -11.39 -15.49
N GLY A 68 -8.35 -11.15 -14.38
CA GLY A 68 -7.00 -11.67 -14.15
C GLY A 68 -5.89 -11.00 -14.98
N ASN A 69 -6.19 -10.01 -15.81
CA ASN A 69 -5.21 -9.24 -16.61
C ASN A 69 -4.14 -10.12 -17.32
N PRO A 70 -4.51 -11.18 -18.09
CA PRO A 70 -3.57 -12.21 -18.55
C PRO A 70 -2.42 -11.67 -19.41
N ARG A 71 -2.65 -10.60 -20.18
CA ARG A 71 -1.60 -9.96 -20.99
C ARG A 71 -0.55 -9.28 -20.11
N LEU A 72 -0.98 -8.60 -19.05
CA LEU A 72 -0.10 -7.94 -18.09
C LEU A 72 0.67 -8.98 -17.28
N VAL A 73 -0.02 -9.98 -16.75
CA VAL A 73 0.58 -11.11 -16.01
C VAL A 73 1.66 -11.79 -16.86
N ALA A 74 1.37 -12.12 -18.12
CA ALA A 74 2.35 -12.74 -19.00
C ALA A 74 3.56 -11.83 -19.31
N ALA A 75 3.35 -10.50 -19.41
CA ALA A 75 4.43 -9.55 -19.62
C ALA A 75 5.33 -9.45 -18.39
N LEU A 76 4.76 -9.33 -17.20
CA LEU A 76 5.49 -9.30 -15.94
C LEU A 76 6.26 -10.59 -15.69
N ALA A 77 5.63 -11.74 -15.90
CA ALA A 77 6.27 -13.04 -15.76
C ALA A 77 7.53 -13.16 -16.65
N ARG A 78 7.43 -12.74 -17.91
CA ARG A 78 8.61 -12.71 -18.82
C ARG A 78 9.70 -11.75 -18.33
N THR A 79 9.31 -10.56 -17.86
CA THR A 79 10.27 -9.55 -17.41
C THR A 79 11.04 -9.99 -16.17
N HIS A 80 10.37 -10.71 -15.26
CA HIS A 80 10.96 -11.18 -14.01
C HIS A 80 11.49 -12.61 -14.06
N GLY A 81 11.32 -13.34 -15.18
CA GLY A 81 11.80 -14.71 -15.32
C GLY A 81 11.07 -15.72 -14.44
N VAL A 82 9.79 -15.47 -14.16
CA VAL A 82 8.94 -16.34 -13.33
C VAL A 82 7.78 -16.90 -14.12
N SER A 83 7.08 -17.91 -13.58
CA SER A 83 5.87 -18.46 -14.21
C SER A 83 4.67 -17.49 -14.00
N PRO A 84 3.71 -17.42 -14.95
CA PRO A 84 2.52 -16.57 -14.82
C PRO A 84 1.67 -16.84 -13.57
N ASP A 85 1.66 -18.06 -13.06
CA ASP A 85 0.96 -18.44 -11.83
C ASP A 85 1.63 -17.91 -10.53
N GLN A 86 2.84 -17.38 -10.65
CA GLN A 86 3.57 -16.70 -9.58
C GLN A 86 3.37 -15.16 -9.57
N VAL A 87 2.49 -14.65 -10.45
CA VAL A 87 2.26 -13.20 -10.59
C VAL A 87 0.82 -12.86 -10.25
N VAL A 88 0.65 -11.99 -9.26
CA VAL A 88 -0.64 -11.40 -8.92
C VAL A 88 -0.58 -9.90 -9.20
N VAL A 89 -1.62 -9.36 -9.83
CA VAL A 89 -1.75 -7.92 -10.11
C VAL A 89 -2.98 -7.35 -9.43
N GLY A 90 -2.85 -6.13 -8.92
CA GLY A 90 -3.91 -5.39 -8.25
C GLY A 90 -3.83 -3.89 -8.55
N ASN A 91 -4.76 -3.11 -8.02
CA ASN A 91 -4.77 -1.66 -8.10
C ASN A 91 -3.77 -1.05 -7.09
N GLY A 92 -2.49 -1.22 -7.40
CA GLY A 92 -1.38 -0.86 -6.51
C GLY A 92 -1.12 -1.91 -5.43
N SER A 93 -0.09 -1.63 -4.62
CA SER A 93 0.30 -2.49 -3.49
C SER A 93 -0.78 -2.56 -2.40
N ASP A 94 -1.60 -1.53 -2.26
CA ASP A 94 -2.62 -1.46 -1.22
C ASP A 94 -3.66 -2.57 -1.38
N GLU A 95 -4.11 -2.85 -2.62
CA GLU A 95 -5.02 -3.96 -2.88
C GLU A 95 -4.36 -5.32 -2.62
N ILE A 96 -3.08 -5.47 -2.96
CA ILE A 96 -2.34 -6.72 -2.68
C ILE A 96 -2.20 -6.93 -1.16
N ILE A 97 -1.89 -5.89 -0.41
CA ILE A 97 -1.78 -5.95 1.06
C ILE A 97 -3.14 -6.34 1.66
N ASP A 98 -4.23 -5.70 1.23
CA ASP A 98 -5.59 -6.04 1.68
C ASP A 98 -5.93 -7.51 1.40
N MET A 99 -5.67 -7.97 0.19
CA MET A 99 -5.92 -9.37 -0.19
C MET A 99 -5.11 -10.34 0.67
N LEU A 100 -3.81 -10.09 0.88
CA LEU A 100 -2.98 -10.96 1.72
C LEU A 100 -3.51 -11.04 3.16
N ILE A 101 -3.87 -9.91 3.75
CA ILE A 101 -4.42 -9.86 5.11
C ILE A 101 -5.73 -10.66 5.19
N ARG A 102 -6.67 -10.43 4.27
CA ARG A 102 -7.96 -11.12 4.25
C ARG A 102 -7.87 -12.62 3.97
N MET A 103 -6.90 -13.02 3.16
CA MET A 103 -6.73 -14.43 2.79
C MET A 103 -6.01 -15.25 3.87
N LEU A 104 -5.05 -14.65 4.55
CA LEU A 104 -4.13 -15.38 5.42
C LEU A 104 -4.45 -15.25 6.92
N LEU A 105 -5.17 -14.19 7.33
CA LEU A 105 -5.35 -13.89 8.74
C LEU A 105 -6.81 -14.04 9.19
N VAL A 106 -6.99 -14.68 10.34
CA VAL A 106 -8.28 -14.78 11.02
C VAL A 106 -8.37 -13.64 12.03
N PRO A 107 -9.41 -12.77 11.94
CA PRO A 107 -9.61 -11.66 12.87
C PRO A 107 -9.69 -12.16 14.32
N GLY A 108 -9.09 -11.40 15.24
CA GLY A 108 -9.09 -11.71 16.67
C GLY A 108 -8.22 -12.92 17.08
N LYS A 109 -7.54 -13.57 16.11
CA LYS A 109 -6.65 -14.70 16.37
C LYS A 109 -5.22 -14.41 15.89
N HIS A 110 -5.07 -14.00 14.63
CA HIS A 110 -3.76 -13.84 14.02
C HIS A 110 -3.23 -12.42 14.15
N SER A 111 -1.91 -12.27 14.01
CA SER A 111 -1.22 -11.00 14.05
C SER A 111 -0.38 -10.73 12.81
N VAL A 112 -0.10 -9.46 12.58
CA VAL A 112 0.95 -8.98 11.69
C VAL A 112 2.04 -8.30 12.51
N VAL A 113 3.28 -8.36 12.01
CA VAL A 113 4.44 -7.69 12.61
C VAL A 113 5.02 -6.70 11.61
N CYS A 114 5.34 -5.49 12.04
CA CYS A 114 5.97 -4.46 11.23
C CYS A 114 6.83 -3.51 12.06
N PHE A 115 7.67 -2.73 11.40
CA PHE A 115 8.35 -1.60 12.05
C PHE A 115 7.41 -0.42 12.28
N GLU A 116 7.83 0.55 13.11
CA GLU A 116 7.18 1.84 13.29
C GLU A 116 8.23 2.96 13.40
N PRO A 117 8.15 4.04 12.57
CA PRO A 117 7.18 4.22 11.48
C PRO A 117 7.37 3.23 10.33
N CYS A 118 6.29 3.01 9.57
CA CYS A 118 6.29 2.21 8.35
C CYS A 118 5.26 2.74 7.36
N PHE A 119 5.13 2.10 6.21
CA PHE A 119 4.03 2.39 5.30
C PHE A 119 2.69 2.15 6.02
N SER A 120 1.96 3.23 6.26
CA SER A 120 0.78 3.26 7.14
C SER A 120 -0.34 2.29 6.75
N ILE A 121 -0.37 1.83 5.50
CA ILE A 121 -1.39 0.88 5.02
C ILE A 121 -1.27 -0.48 5.72
N TYR A 122 -0.07 -0.93 6.09
CA TYR A 122 0.09 -2.21 6.80
C TYR A 122 -0.74 -2.26 8.10
N PRO A 123 -0.51 -1.38 9.08
CA PRO A 123 -1.28 -1.39 10.32
C PRO A 123 -2.75 -1.00 10.12
N ILE A 124 -3.05 -0.03 9.25
CA ILE A 124 -4.43 0.39 9.00
C ILE A 124 -5.24 -0.76 8.46
N GLN A 125 -4.75 -1.45 7.44
CA GLN A 125 -5.48 -2.53 6.80
C GLN A 125 -5.66 -3.74 7.72
N ALA A 126 -4.64 -4.07 8.53
CA ALA A 126 -4.75 -5.12 9.54
C ALA A 126 -5.83 -4.76 10.58
N GLN A 127 -5.84 -3.55 11.10
CA GLN A 127 -6.84 -3.08 12.05
C GLN A 127 -8.25 -3.05 11.44
N VAL A 128 -8.40 -2.60 10.18
CA VAL A 128 -9.69 -2.68 9.45
C VAL A 128 -10.22 -4.12 9.40
N CYS A 129 -9.32 -5.09 9.26
CA CYS A 129 -9.67 -6.51 9.26
C CYS A 129 -9.82 -7.12 10.66
N GLY A 130 -9.62 -6.35 11.75
CA GLY A 130 -9.67 -6.87 13.12
C GLY A 130 -8.50 -7.77 13.48
N VAL A 131 -7.34 -7.54 12.87
CA VAL A 131 -6.11 -8.29 13.08
C VAL A 131 -5.18 -7.51 14.00
N GLU A 132 -4.53 -8.20 14.94
CA GLU A 132 -3.54 -7.62 15.84
C GLU A 132 -2.33 -7.10 15.05
N VAL A 133 -1.83 -5.90 15.42
CA VAL A 133 -0.61 -5.31 14.86
C VAL A 133 0.45 -5.20 15.94
N ARG A 134 1.54 -5.91 15.79
CA ARG A 134 2.72 -5.82 16.66
C ARG A 134 3.79 -5.00 15.97
N ARG A 135 4.29 -3.98 16.66
CA ARG A 135 5.21 -3.00 16.11
C ARG A 135 6.52 -2.98 16.85
N HIS A 136 7.62 -2.90 16.10
CA HIS A 136 8.93 -2.60 16.66
C HIS A 136 9.40 -1.24 16.13
N PRO A 137 9.90 -0.33 16.99
CA PRO A 137 10.40 0.95 16.53
C PRO A 137 11.65 0.77 15.66
N LEU A 138 11.82 1.64 14.67
CA LEU A 138 13.11 1.78 13.98
C LEU A 138 14.17 2.30 14.96
N ASN A 139 15.43 1.99 14.71
CA ASN A 139 16.54 2.60 15.44
C ASN A 139 16.58 4.11 15.20
N ALA A 140 17.32 4.86 16.03
CA ALA A 140 17.43 6.31 15.94
C ALA A 140 18.01 6.80 14.59
N ASP A 141 18.77 5.96 13.92
CA ASP A 141 19.33 6.17 12.58
C ASP A 141 18.46 5.60 11.46
N PHE A 142 17.23 5.19 11.77
CA PHE A 142 16.26 4.52 10.90
C PHE A 142 16.67 3.13 10.40
N SER A 143 17.75 2.55 10.91
CA SER A 143 18.09 1.16 10.60
C SER A 143 17.12 0.16 11.23
N PHE A 144 17.07 -1.04 10.66
CA PHE A 144 16.20 -2.15 11.11
C PHE A 144 16.91 -3.02 12.15
N ASP A 145 16.33 -3.16 13.33
CA ASP A 145 16.66 -4.25 14.26
C ASP A 145 15.79 -5.46 13.93
N LEU A 146 16.28 -6.29 13.01
CA LEU A 146 15.55 -7.48 12.57
C LEU A 146 15.41 -8.53 13.67
N ASP A 147 16.41 -8.67 14.55
CA ASP A 147 16.35 -9.64 15.64
C ASP A 147 15.26 -9.26 16.64
N ALA A 148 15.17 -7.99 17.00
CA ALA A 148 14.11 -7.48 17.87
C ALA A 148 12.72 -7.53 17.18
N LEU A 149 12.64 -7.26 15.87
CA LEU A 149 11.40 -7.44 15.14
C LEU A 149 10.93 -8.90 15.15
N PHE A 150 11.82 -9.84 14.86
CA PHE A 150 11.49 -11.26 14.84
C PHE A 150 11.20 -11.85 16.22
N ALA A 151 11.67 -11.22 17.30
CA ALA A 151 11.27 -11.59 18.66
C ALA A 151 9.77 -11.35 18.94
N LEU A 152 9.08 -10.55 18.12
CA LEU A 152 7.62 -10.36 18.19
C LEU A 152 6.82 -11.42 17.44
N VAL A 153 7.49 -12.31 16.69
CA VAL A 153 6.86 -13.36 15.90
C VAL A 153 6.57 -14.56 16.79
N ASP A 154 5.34 -15.07 16.71
CA ASP A 154 4.89 -16.29 17.40
C ASP A 154 4.02 -17.16 16.49
N ASP A 155 3.43 -18.21 17.05
CA ASP A 155 2.60 -19.19 16.32
C ASP A 155 1.33 -18.57 15.70
N ASP A 156 0.86 -17.42 16.18
CA ASP A 156 -0.28 -16.70 15.64
C ASP A 156 0.10 -15.60 14.64
N THR A 157 1.37 -15.34 14.44
CA THR A 157 1.87 -14.41 13.42
C THR A 157 1.77 -15.04 12.02
N ARG A 158 1.19 -14.32 11.07
CA ARG A 158 1.01 -14.78 9.68
C ARG A 158 1.71 -13.92 8.64
N LEU A 159 1.91 -12.64 8.94
CA LEU A 159 2.61 -11.73 8.04
C LEU A 159 3.63 -10.89 8.81
N VAL A 160 4.79 -10.71 8.21
CA VAL A 160 5.81 -9.76 8.64
C VAL A 160 6.05 -8.81 7.47
N PHE A 161 5.90 -7.51 7.71
CA PHE A 161 6.15 -6.49 6.70
C PHE A 161 7.52 -5.87 6.91
N VAL A 162 8.41 -6.05 5.93
CA VAL A 162 9.73 -5.43 5.86
C VAL A 162 9.84 -4.73 4.51
N THR A 163 9.89 -3.42 4.53
CA THR A 163 9.92 -2.60 3.31
C THR A 163 11.36 -2.20 3.01
N THR A 164 11.83 -2.46 1.79
CA THR A 164 13.18 -2.05 1.37
C THR A 164 13.18 -1.64 -0.11
N PRO A 165 13.55 -0.40 -0.47
CA PRO A 165 13.78 0.75 0.43
C PRO A 165 12.58 1.05 1.30
N ASP A 166 12.81 1.51 2.54
CA ASP A 166 11.73 1.78 3.48
C ASP A 166 10.92 3.04 3.09
N ASN A 167 9.67 3.01 3.47
CA ASN A 167 8.77 4.15 3.38
C ASN A 167 8.23 4.43 4.80
N PRO A 168 8.63 5.57 5.45
CA PRO A 168 9.16 6.79 4.82
C PRO A 168 10.67 7.01 4.90
N SER A 169 11.46 6.16 5.51
CA SER A 169 12.85 6.46 5.85
C SER A 169 13.85 6.31 4.68
N GLY A 170 13.56 5.52 3.64
CA GLY A 170 14.40 5.35 2.43
C GLY A 170 15.28 4.13 2.43
#